data_d4ac11eb47e38b26ede5bc9fd60ef8e5
#
_entry.id   d4ac11eb47e38b26ede5bc9fd60ef8e5
#
_cell.length_a   1.000
_cell.length_b   1.000
_cell.length_c   1.000
_cell.angle_alpha   90.00
_cell.angle_beta   90.00
_cell.angle_gamma   90.00
#
_symmetry.space_group_name_H-M   'P 1'
#
loop_
_entity.id
_entity.type
_entity.pdbx_description
1 polymer ?
#
loop_
_entity_poly.entity_id
_entity_poly.type
_entity_poly.pdbx_seq_one_letter_code
_entity_poly.pdbx_strand_id
1 'polypeptide(L)'
;MTTPEGKLKTYLVKRCRELGLYAYKLSFENRRGAPDWMICGNGKLCFIELKTSSGALSAAQKKVLSELGTSGGCRVWVCRTENQIDGALAGLCYA
;
A
#
# COMPACT_ATOMS: atom_id res chain seq x y z
N MET A 1 5.40 -21.63 7.03
CA MET A 1 6.19 -21.15 5.88
C MET A 1 5.64 -19.83 5.40
N THR A 2 6.48 -18.84 5.20
CA THR A 2 6.04 -17.51 4.78
C THR A 2 5.84 -17.46 3.27
N THR A 3 4.66 -17.01 2.83
CA THR A 3 4.37 -16.82 1.41
C THR A 3 5.09 -15.56 0.89
N PRO A 4 5.26 -15.41 -0.44
CA PRO A 4 5.83 -14.19 -1.01
C PRO A 4 5.06 -12.93 -0.59
N GLU A 5 3.73 -12.98 -0.58
CA GLU A 5 2.90 -11.86 -0.13
C GLU A 5 3.10 -11.58 1.36
N GLY A 6 3.19 -12.64 2.18
CA GLY A 6 3.46 -12.52 3.60
C GLY A 6 4.81 -11.87 3.90
N LYS A 7 5.82 -12.13 3.06
CA LYS A 7 7.13 -11.48 3.18
C LYS A 7 7.03 -9.98 2.92
N LEU A 8 6.26 -9.57 1.92
CA LEU A 8 6.04 -8.15 1.63
C LEU A 8 5.32 -7.46 2.78
N LYS A 9 4.29 -8.10 3.32
CA LYS A 9 3.54 -7.59 4.48
C LYS A 9 4.47 -7.40 5.69
N THR A 10 5.27 -8.41 6.01
CA THR A 10 6.21 -8.35 7.13
C THR A 10 7.20 -7.21 6.95
N TYR A 11 7.73 -7.06 5.73
CA TYR A 11 8.66 -5.98 5.41
C TYR A 11 8.00 -4.61 5.57
N LEU A 12 6.78 -4.44 5.04
CA LEU A 12 6.05 -3.18 5.13
C LEU A 12 5.85 -2.76 6.60
N VAL A 13 5.36 -3.66 7.43
CA VAL A 13 5.10 -3.36 8.83
C VAL A 13 6.40 -3.02 9.57
N LYS A 14 7.45 -3.78 9.31
CA LYS A 14 8.77 -3.53 9.91
C LYS A 14 9.30 -2.14 9.52
N ARG A 15 9.28 -1.81 8.22
CA ARG A 15 9.77 -0.53 7.75
C ARG A 15 8.97 0.64 8.29
N CYS A 16 7.65 0.52 8.36
CA CYS A 16 6.83 1.56 8.96
C CYS A 16 7.23 1.81 10.41
N ARG A 17 7.46 0.73 11.17
CA ARG A 17 7.90 0.86 12.56
C ARG A 17 9.25 1.57 12.65
N GLU A 18 10.20 1.19 11.80
CA GLU A 18 11.53 1.82 11.77
C GLU A 18 11.48 3.29 11.41
N LEU A 19 10.55 3.69 10.55
CA LEU A 19 10.41 5.05 10.06
C LEU A 19 9.45 5.92 10.90
N GLY A 20 8.84 5.34 11.94
CA GLY A 20 7.87 6.06 12.75
C GLY A 20 6.55 6.32 12.04
N LEU A 21 6.19 5.50 11.06
CA LEU A 21 4.93 5.59 10.34
C LEU A 21 3.91 4.62 10.90
N TYR A 22 2.64 4.89 10.64
CA TYR A 22 1.52 4.09 11.12
C TYR A 22 0.91 3.32 9.96
N ALA A 23 0.81 2.00 10.11
CA ALA A 23 0.27 1.10 9.09
C ALA A 23 -1.05 0.50 9.57
N TYR A 24 -2.09 0.65 8.76
CA TYR A 24 -3.41 0.11 9.04
C TYR A 24 -3.83 -0.81 7.91
N LYS A 25 -4.21 -2.04 8.27
CA LYS A 25 -4.82 -2.97 7.32
C LYS A 25 -6.23 -2.49 7.01
N LEU A 26 -6.58 -2.42 5.73
CA LEU A 26 -7.88 -1.91 5.30
C LEU A 26 -8.83 -2.99 4.85
N SER A 27 -10.11 -2.73 5.06
CA SER A 27 -11.20 -3.50 4.50
C SER A 27 -12.36 -2.54 4.27
N PHE A 28 -12.77 -2.35 3.01
CA PHE A 28 -13.91 -1.49 2.69
C PHE A 28 -15.17 -2.33 2.71
N GLU A 29 -16.09 -1.98 3.60
CA GLU A 29 -17.38 -2.66 3.66
C GLU A 29 -18.18 -2.39 2.37
N ASN A 30 -18.80 -3.45 1.83
CA ASN A 30 -19.64 -3.40 0.64
C ASN A 30 -18.91 -2.89 -0.61
N ARG A 31 -17.56 -2.92 -0.64
CA ARG A 31 -16.82 -2.49 -1.81
C ARG A 31 -15.58 -3.37 -2.04
N ARG A 32 -15.57 -4.01 -3.21
CA ARG A 32 -14.42 -4.82 -3.63
C ARG A 32 -13.32 -3.92 -4.19
N GLY A 33 -12.09 -4.40 -4.09
CA GLY A 33 -10.95 -3.77 -4.74
C GLY A 33 -10.24 -2.72 -3.90
N ALA A 34 -10.59 -2.57 -2.63
CA ALA A 34 -9.88 -1.67 -1.72
C ALA A 34 -8.39 -2.03 -1.66
N PRO A 35 -7.49 -1.03 -1.57
CA PRO A 35 -6.09 -1.32 -1.28
C PRO A 35 -5.95 -1.98 0.09
N ASP A 36 -4.91 -2.80 0.25
CA ASP A 36 -4.72 -3.58 1.47
C ASP A 36 -4.34 -2.72 2.68
N TRP A 37 -3.64 -1.61 2.45
CA TRP A 37 -3.03 -0.85 3.52
C TRP A 37 -3.21 0.66 3.36
N MET A 38 -3.37 1.33 4.49
CA MET A 38 -3.22 2.77 4.60
C MET A 38 -2.02 3.05 5.49
N ILE A 39 -1.09 3.86 5.01
CA ILE A 39 0.10 4.25 5.76
C ILE A 39 0.05 5.76 5.96
N CYS A 40 0.26 6.22 7.17
CA CYS A 40 0.28 7.65 7.44
C CYS A 40 1.38 8.04 8.41
N GLY A 41 1.76 9.30 8.34
CA GLY A 41 2.75 9.92 9.20
C GLY A 41 3.19 11.25 8.61
N ASN A 42 3.72 12.11 9.46
CA ASN A 42 4.22 13.43 9.06
C ASN A 42 3.19 14.29 8.33
N GLY A 43 1.91 14.14 8.67
CA GLY A 43 0.82 14.89 8.04
C GLY A 43 0.44 14.40 6.65
N LYS A 44 0.90 13.23 6.25
CA LYS A 44 0.68 12.66 4.91
C LYS A 44 0.13 11.25 5.04
N LEU A 45 -0.47 10.77 3.94
CA LEU A 45 -0.98 9.43 3.90
C LEU A 45 -0.84 8.84 2.49
N CYS A 46 -0.69 7.51 2.40
CA CYS A 46 -0.79 6.81 1.13
C CYS A 46 -1.53 5.49 1.30
N PHE A 47 -2.03 4.97 0.18
CA PHE A 47 -2.63 3.65 0.12
C PHE A 47 -1.66 2.72 -0.60
N ILE A 48 -1.52 1.49 -0.09
CA ILE A 48 -0.64 0.50 -0.68
C ILE A 48 -1.41 -0.80 -0.90
N GLU A 49 -1.33 -1.30 -2.14
CA GLU A 49 -1.77 -2.63 -2.51
C GLU A 49 -0.51 -3.49 -2.65
N LEU A 50 -0.42 -4.57 -1.88
CA LEU A 50 0.69 -5.51 -1.99
C LEU A 50 0.32 -6.62 -2.96
N LYS A 51 1.18 -6.87 -3.93
CA LYS A 51 1.03 -7.94 -4.92
C LYS A 51 2.34 -8.66 -5.10
N THR A 52 2.27 -9.97 -5.36
CA THR A 52 3.47 -10.72 -5.76
C THR A 52 3.88 -10.33 -7.18
N SER A 53 5.08 -10.73 -7.59
CA SER A 53 5.60 -10.43 -8.93
C SER A 53 4.69 -10.95 -10.04
N SER A 54 3.97 -12.06 -9.80
CA SER A 54 3.09 -12.69 -10.79
C SER A 54 1.61 -12.37 -10.55
N GLY A 55 1.26 -11.71 -9.46
CA GLY A 55 -0.12 -11.38 -9.13
C GLY A 55 -0.67 -10.26 -10.00
N ALA A 56 -1.85 -10.46 -10.58
CA ALA A 56 -2.52 -9.44 -11.38
C ALA A 56 -3.56 -8.70 -10.55
N LEU A 57 -3.74 -7.41 -10.85
CA LEU A 57 -4.82 -6.64 -10.27
C LEU A 57 -6.14 -7.05 -10.91
N SER A 58 -7.17 -7.23 -10.09
CA SER A 58 -8.53 -7.45 -10.60
C SER A 58 -9.09 -6.16 -11.19
N ALA A 59 -10.16 -6.27 -11.97
CA ALA A 59 -10.84 -5.08 -12.51
C ALA A 59 -11.35 -4.18 -11.38
N ALA A 60 -11.87 -4.77 -10.30
CA ALA A 60 -12.34 -4.01 -9.15
C ALA A 60 -11.19 -3.25 -8.48
N GLN A 61 -10.02 -3.88 -8.33
CA GLN A 61 -8.84 -3.22 -7.76
C GLN A 61 -8.37 -2.06 -8.64
N LYS A 62 -8.29 -2.26 -9.96
CA LYS A 62 -7.89 -1.19 -10.89
C LYS A 62 -8.83 0.00 -10.79
N LYS A 63 -10.14 -0.25 -10.67
CA LYS A 63 -11.14 0.81 -10.55
C LYS A 63 -10.96 1.62 -9.27
N VAL A 64 -10.84 0.94 -8.12
CA VAL A 64 -10.70 1.64 -6.84
C VAL A 64 -9.37 2.41 -6.78
N LEU A 65 -8.28 1.81 -7.24
CA LEU A 65 -6.98 2.48 -7.26
C LEU A 65 -7.01 3.73 -8.15
N SER A 66 -7.70 3.67 -9.28
CA SER A 66 -7.87 4.83 -10.16
C SER A 66 -8.73 5.93 -9.49
N GLU A 67 -9.79 5.53 -8.81
CA GLU A 67 -10.64 6.49 -8.09
C GLU A 67 -9.86 7.20 -6.97
N LEU A 68 -9.08 6.45 -6.20
CA LEU A 68 -8.28 7.02 -5.13
C LEU A 68 -7.14 7.89 -5.65
N GLY A 69 -6.42 7.39 -6.65
CA GLY A 69 -5.23 8.06 -7.16
C GLY A 69 -5.54 9.14 -8.17
N THR A 70 -6.10 8.78 -9.31
CA THR A 70 -6.32 9.71 -10.42
C THR A 70 -7.43 10.70 -10.12
N SER A 71 -8.60 10.21 -9.73
CA SER A 71 -9.76 11.08 -9.49
C SER A 71 -9.72 11.72 -8.10
N GLY A 72 -9.32 10.97 -7.09
CA GLY A 72 -9.31 11.43 -5.71
C GLY A 72 -8.06 12.19 -5.29
N GLY A 73 -6.98 12.12 -6.08
CA GLY A 73 -5.74 12.82 -5.78
C GLY A 73 -4.94 12.25 -4.63
N CYS A 74 -5.23 11.02 -4.19
CA CYS A 74 -4.49 10.38 -3.10
C CYS A 74 -3.20 9.75 -3.62
N ARG A 75 -2.21 9.58 -2.74
CA ARG A 75 -1.03 8.78 -3.04
C ARG A 75 -1.43 7.31 -3.00
N VAL A 76 -1.24 6.60 -4.11
CA VAL A 76 -1.61 5.20 -4.23
C VAL A 76 -0.46 4.43 -4.89
N TRP A 77 -0.09 3.30 -4.29
CA TRP A 77 1.00 2.47 -4.78
C TRP A 77 0.57 1.02 -4.88
N VAL A 78 1.02 0.37 -5.95
CA VAL A 78 1.01 -1.10 -6.04
C VAL A 78 2.46 -1.53 -5.84
N CYS A 79 2.73 -2.22 -4.75
CA CYS A 79 4.09 -2.62 -4.40
C CYS A 79 4.26 -4.12 -4.56
N ARG A 80 5.21 -4.51 -5.39
CA ARG A 80 5.54 -5.90 -5.69
C ARG A 80 6.89 -6.32 -5.14
N THR A 81 7.71 -5.35 -4.72
CA THR A 81 9.05 -5.56 -4.20
C THR A 81 9.28 -4.70 -2.96
N GLU A 82 10.30 -5.06 -2.19
CA GLU A 82 10.71 -4.26 -1.04
C GLU A 82 11.16 -2.86 -1.46
N ASN A 83 11.86 -2.75 -2.59
CA ASN A 83 12.27 -1.45 -3.11
C ASN A 83 11.08 -0.55 -3.43
N GLN A 84 10.01 -1.11 -3.97
CA GLN A 84 8.80 -0.35 -4.25
C GLN A 84 8.12 0.11 -2.96
N ILE A 85 8.13 -0.73 -1.93
CA ILE A 85 7.63 -0.35 -0.60
C ILE A 85 8.46 0.83 -0.06
N ASP A 86 9.79 0.73 -0.12
CA ASP A 86 10.66 1.81 0.34
C ASP A 86 10.38 3.12 -0.41
N GLY A 87 10.15 3.04 -1.72
CA GLY A 87 9.81 4.21 -2.53
C GLY A 87 8.50 4.86 -2.10
N ALA A 88 7.49 4.04 -1.81
CA ALA A 88 6.19 4.53 -1.34
C ALA A 88 6.32 5.23 0.02
N LEU A 89 7.07 4.63 0.95
CA LEU A 89 7.24 5.16 2.30
C LEU A 89 8.09 6.43 2.30
N ALA A 90 9.06 6.54 1.39
CA ALA A 90 9.91 7.73 1.30
C ALA A 90 9.07 9.00 1.07
N GLY A 91 7.99 8.91 0.30
CA GLY A 91 7.10 10.04 0.06
C GLY A 91 6.39 10.55 1.32
N LEU A 92 6.32 9.75 2.37
CA LEU A 92 5.73 10.15 3.65
C LEU A 92 6.78 10.70 4.63
N CYS A 93 8.06 10.40 4.39
CA CYS A 93 9.15 10.78 5.30
C CYS A 93 9.77 12.13 4.92
N TYR A 94 9.74 12.48 3.64
CA TYR A 94 10.39 13.68 3.13
C TYR A 94 9.36 14.68 2.60
N ALA A 95 9.65 15.94 2.78
CA ALA A 95 8.79 17.04 2.36
C ALA A 95 8.62 17.11 0.83
#